data_e0f1acc595bd7c679839d4ad6d3e2851
#
_entry.id   e0f1acc595bd7c679839d4ad6d3e2851
#
_cell.length_a   1.000
_cell.length_b   1.000
_cell.length_c   1.000
_cell.angle_alpha   90.00
_cell.angle_beta   90.00
_cell.angle_gamma   90.00
#
_symmetry.space_group_name_H-M   'P 1'
#
loop_
_entity.id
_entity.type
_entity.pdbx_description
1 polymer ?
#
loop_
_entity_poly.entity_id
_entity_poly.type
_entity_poly.pdbx_seq_one_letter_code
_entity_poly.pdbx_strand_id
1 'polypeptide(L)'
;MKTFLNFGFEYFFKDKKIEKEVGRIIFFGGNSYRIICKEGEKEAVLKGSFKKECESSGVYPVVGDWVGFTRQENSMSVFIDFLYERKNKISRTDPGAGIELEQIIAANIDTAFICMSLNKDFNLNRLARYVFALQNIETVLLLTKADLSENREQAKSLIKKIYPHLEVYCVSIYEPDSLKNLNKYFKTGKTSVLIGSSGVGKSSLINSAAGQEILRTNEINKKIDKGTHATTNRQIISLGENSGVIMDTPGMKVLGIWDSGSEEHSFFDIIELKAKCRFRDCTHTCEKGCAVLEAVEAGILDRARYRLYMQLIKEDRGRIRRAKRQEKFFKA
;
A
#
# COMPACT_ATOMS: atom_id res chain seq x y z
N MET A 1 4.13 1.46 -28.11
CA MET A 1 2.93 0.63 -27.82
C MET A 1 3.20 -0.47 -26.79
N LYS A 2 4.26 -1.28 -26.90
CA LYS A 2 4.63 -2.30 -25.89
C LYS A 2 4.78 -1.73 -24.47
N THR A 3 5.35 -0.54 -24.32
CA THR A 3 5.56 0.10 -23.03
C THR A 3 4.26 0.39 -22.27
N PHE A 4 3.20 0.85 -22.97
CA PHE A 4 1.91 1.15 -22.35
C PHE A 4 1.21 -0.13 -21.82
N LEU A 5 1.39 -1.27 -22.49
CA LEU A 5 0.85 -2.56 -22.05
C LEU A 5 1.45 -3.04 -20.73
N ASN A 6 2.74 -2.75 -20.49
CA ASN A 6 3.40 -3.09 -19.22
C ASN A 6 2.73 -2.43 -18.02
N PHE A 7 2.06 -1.29 -18.24
CA PHE A 7 1.34 -0.57 -17.20
C PHE A 7 -0.08 -1.10 -16.92
N GLY A 8 -0.50 -2.21 -17.54
CA GLY A 8 -1.71 -2.94 -17.16
C GLY A 8 -2.98 -2.49 -17.85
N PHE A 9 -2.88 -1.77 -18.98
CA PHE A 9 -4.04 -1.27 -19.72
C PHE A 9 -5.04 -2.38 -20.07
N GLU A 10 -4.60 -3.47 -20.68
CA GLU A 10 -5.49 -4.57 -21.10
C GLU A 10 -6.20 -5.24 -19.92
N TYR A 11 -5.51 -5.39 -18.77
CA TYR A 11 -6.10 -5.99 -17.59
C TYR A 11 -7.13 -5.09 -16.91
N PHE A 12 -6.88 -3.77 -16.91
CA PHE A 12 -7.78 -2.84 -16.25
C PHE A 12 -9.04 -2.58 -17.08
N PHE A 13 -8.92 -2.54 -18.40
CA PHE A 13 -10.01 -2.19 -19.32
C PHE A 13 -10.66 -3.40 -20.00
N LYS A 14 -10.33 -4.62 -19.61
CA LYS A 14 -10.83 -5.84 -20.24
C LYS A 14 -12.37 -5.85 -20.43
N ASP A 15 -13.08 -5.39 -19.38
CA ASP A 15 -14.56 -5.39 -19.36
C ASP A 15 -15.13 -3.97 -19.17
N LYS A 16 -14.34 -2.93 -19.47
CA LYS A 16 -14.73 -1.53 -19.30
C LYS A 16 -14.86 -0.81 -20.63
N LYS A 17 -15.92 0.01 -20.75
CA LYS A 17 -16.09 0.89 -21.90
C LYS A 17 -15.11 2.04 -21.84
N ILE A 18 -14.43 2.31 -22.94
CA ILE A 18 -13.48 3.42 -23.09
C ILE A 18 -14.18 4.51 -23.92
N GLU A 19 -14.42 5.65 -23.30
CA GLU A 19 -15.12 6.77 -23.93
C GLU A 19 -14.19 7.94 -24.29
N LYS A 20 -12.98 7.92 -23.77
CA LYS A 20 -11.99 9.01 -23.92
C LYS A 20 -10.60 8.44 -24.21
N GLU A 21 -9.67 9.29 -24.58
CA GLU A 21 -8.25 8.93 -24.54
C GLU A 21 -7.85 8.62 -23.09
N VAL A 22 -7.12 7.51 -22.90
CA VAL A 22 -6.80 6.97 -21.59
C VAL A 22 -5.32 7.09 -21.31
N GLY A 23 -4.99 7.52 -20.10
CA GLY A 23 -3.64 7.49 -19.54
C GLY A 23 -3.62 6.93 -18.13
N ARG A 24 -2.48 6.41 -17.73
CA ARG A 24 -2.22 6.03 -16.35
C ARG A 24 -1.30 7.03 -15.68
N ILE A 25 -1.62 7.50 -14.49
CA ILE A 25 -0.76 8.43 -13.74
C ILE A 25 0.46 7.68 -13.27
N ILE A 26 1.63 8.09 -13.76
CA ILE A 26 2.93 7.49 -13.41
C ILE A 26 3.76 8.35 -12.47
N PHE A 27 3.42 9.63 -12.35
CA PHE A 27 4.13 10.57 -11.47
C PHE A 27 3.19 11.67 -10.99
N PHE A 28 3.38 12.08 -9.75
CA PHE A 28 2.76 13.28 -9.18
C PHE A 28 3.77 14.03 -8.34
N GLY A 29 3.96 15.31 -8.64
CA GLY A 29 4.86 16.20 -7.91
C GLY A 29 4.49 17.67 -8.08
N GLY A 30 4.38 18.40 -6.97
CA GLY A 30 3.89 19.77 -6.98
C GLY A 30 2.44 19.88 -7.44
N ASN A 31 2.19 20.56 -8.55
CA ASN A 31 0.85 20.73 -9.13
C ASN A 31 0.71 20.04 -10.50
N SER A 32 1.66 19.21 -10.90
CA SER A 32 1.66 18.54 -12.20
C SER A 32 1.62 17.03 -12.07
N TYR A 33 1.02 16.39 -13.07
CA TYR A 33 0.98 14.96 -13.26
C TYR A 33 1.81 14.58 -14.48
N ARG A 34 2.33 13.36 -14.48
CA ARG A 34 2.80 12.72 -15.70
C ARG A 34 2.00 11.45 -15.89
N ILE A 35 1.51 11.27 -17.10
CA ILE A 35 0.75 10.07 -17.47
C ILE A 35 1.50 9.30 -18.56
N ILE A 36 1.29 7.99 -18.58
CA ILE A 36 1.64 7.12 -19.70
C ILE A 36 0.37 6.81 -20.49
N CYS A 37 0.41 7.01 -21.79
CA CYS A 37 -0.68 6.69 -22.72
C CYS A 37 -0.14 5.88 -23.90
N LYS A 38 -1.00 5.58 -24.86
CA LYS A 38 -0.64 4.80 -26.06
C LYS A 38 0.53 5.39 -26.85
N GLU A 39 0.70 6.71 -26.82
CA GLU A 39 1.73 7.44 -27.53
C GLU A 39 3.00 7.69 -26.70
N GLY A 40 3.04 7.22 -25.45
CA GLY A 40 4.15 7.44 -24.53
C GLY A 40 3.78 8.35 -23.36
N GLU A 41 4.80 8.91 -22.71
CA GLU A 41 4.62 9.79 -21.56
C GLU A 41 4.18 11.20 -21.99
N LYS A 42 3.28 11.79 -21.21
CA LYS A 42 2.78 13.16 -21.39
C LYS A 42 2.72 13.88 -20.05
N GLU A 43 3.07 15.16 -20.05
CA GLU A 43 2.75 16.06 -18.95
C GLU A 43 1.24 16.32 -18.94
N ALA A 44 0.65 16.34 -17.75
CA ALA A 44 -0.78 16.49 -17.59
C ALA A 44 -1.14 17.41 -16.43
N VAL A 45 -2.24 18.13 -16.59
CA VAL A 45 -2.83 18.98 -15.56
C VAL A 45 -4.33 18.70 -15.44
N LEU A 46 -4.93 19.02 -14.30
CA LEU A 46 -6.38 18.87 -14.14
C LEU A 46 -7.09 19.95 -14.97
N LYS A 47 -8.10 19.56 -15.75
CA LYS A 47 -9.01 20.49 -16.41
C LYS A 47 -9.76 21.29 -15.35
N GLY A 48 -9.96 22.60 -15.57
CA GLY A 48 -10.53 23.49 -14.56
C GLY A 48 -11.87 23.03 -13.98
N SER A 49 -12.77 22.48 -14.80
CA SER A 49 -14.04 21.88 -14.34
C SER A 49 -13.82 20.67 -13.43
N PHE A 50 -12.94 19.77 -13.83
CA PHE A 50 -12.62 18.55 -13.07
C PHE A 50 -11.85 18.88 -11.78
N LYS A 51 -11.01 19.91 -11.78
CA LYS A 51 -10.35 20.41 -10.57
C LYS A 51 -11.37 20.86 -9.51
N LYS A 52 -12.41 21.60 -9.90
CA LYS A 52 -13.51 22.01 -9.01
C LYS A 52 -14.28 20.80 -8.44
N GLU A 53 -14.48 19.79 -9.27
CA GLU A 53 -15.12 18.53 -8.83
C GLU A 53 -14.24 17.82 -7.78
N CYS A 54 -12.93 17.74 -8.01
CA CYS A 54 -11.98 17.18 -7.04
C CYS A 54 -11.96 17.98 -5.72
N GLU A 55 -12.02 19.31 -5.80
CA GLU A 55 -12.08 20.19 -4.62
C GLU A 55 -13.36 19.96 -3.81
N SER A 56 -14.49 19.79 -4.47
CA SER A 56 -15.79 19.56 -3.80
C SER A 56 -15.92 18.16 -3.21
N SER A 57 -15.41 17.14 -3.89
CA SER A 57 -15.48 15.73 -3.46
C SER A 57 -14.36 15.32 -2.51
N GLY A 58 -13.26 16.08 -2.47
CA GLY A 58 -12.03 15.71 -1.79
C GLY A 58 -11.26 14.56 -2.46
N VAL A 59 -11.67 14.11 -3.65
CA VAL A 59 -11.07 12.97 -4.37
C VAL A 59 -10.22 13.48 -5.52
N TYR A 60 -8.91 13.41 -5.33
CA TYR A 60 -7.94 13.76 -6.37
C TYR A 60 -7.33 12.52 -7.03
N PRO A 61 -6.94 12.62 -8.32
CA PRO A 61 -6.16 11.59 -8.96
C PRO A 61 -4.81 11.39 -8.25
N VAL A 62 -4.38 10.13 -8.14
CA VAL A 62 -3.10 9.75 -7.51
C VAL A 62 -2.30 8.84 -8.44
N VAL A 63 -1.05 8.57 -8.07
CA VAL A 63 -0.21 7.64 -8.82
C VAL A 63 -0.86 6.25 -8.86
N GLY A 64 -0.92 5.69 -10.06
CA GLY A 64 -1.59 4.41 -10.35
C GLY A 64 -3.00 4.54 -10.89
N ASP A 65 -3.63 5.70 -10.77
CA ASP A 65 -4.96 5.93 -11.33
C ASP A 65 -4.96 5.89 -12.85
N TRP A 66 -6.07 5.40 -13.39
CA TRP A 66 -6.42 5.53 -14.77
C TRP A 66 -7.32 6.75 -14.97
N VAL A 67 -6.99 7.58 -15.94
CA VAL A 67 -7.65 8.86 -16.20
C VAL A 67 -8.03 8.99 -17.66
N GLY A 68 -9.16 9.65 -17.91
CA GLY A 68 -9.49 10.19 -19.21
C GLY A 68 -8.86 11.56 -19.37
N PHE A 69 -8.39 11.88 -20.58
CA PHE A 69 -7.82 13.17 -20.86
C PHE A 69 -8.24 13.70 -22.23
N THR A 70 -8.10 14.99 -22.40
CA THR A 70 -8.33 15.72 -23.67
C THR A 70 -7.08 16.51 -24.03
N ARG A 71 -6.93 16.78 -25.33
CA ARG A 71 -5.86 17.63 -25.87
C ARG A 71 -6.43 18.98 -26.23
N GLN A 72 -5.61 20.00 -26.18
CA GLN A 72 -5.91 21.32 -26.74
C GLN A 72 -4.86 21.65 -27.80
N GLU A 73 -5.30 22.25 -28.88
CA GLU A 73 -4.41 22.83 -29.90
C GLU A 73 -3.47 23.83 -29.23
N ASN A 74 -2.19 23.77 -29.53
CA ASN A 74 -1.12 24.59 -28.97
C ASN A 74 -0.74 24.33 -27.48
N SER A 75 -1.19 23.25 -26.84
CA SER A 75 -0.73 22.88 -25.51
C SER A 75 0.23 21.68 -25.58
N MET A 76 1.36 21.78 -24.89
CA MET A 76 2.27 20.65 -24.72
C MET A 76 1.75 19.65 -23.68
N SER A 77 0.88 20.09 -22.76
CA SER A 77 0.27 19.27 -21.72
C SER A 77 -1.12 18.81 -22.12
N VAL A 78 -1.51 17.64 -21.64
CA VAL A 78 -2.88 17.12 -21.76
C VAL A 78 -3.71 17.48 -20.52
N PHE A 79 -5.03 17.49 -20.67
CA PHE A 79 -5.96 17.93 -19.61
C PHE A 79 -6.74 16.73 -19.09
N ILE A 80 -6.47 16.33 -17.83
CA ILE A 80 -7.22 15.27 -17.14
C ILE A 80 -8.61 15.82 -16.84
N ASP A 81 -9.65 15.12 -17.29
CA ASP A 81 -11.04 15.52 -17.10
C ASP A 81 -11.94 14.37 -16.62
N PHE A 82 -11.37 13.21 -16.34
CA PHE A 82 -12.11 12.05 -15.85
C PHE A 82 -11.21 11.11 -15.04
N LEU A 83 -11.74 10.54 -13.96
CA LEU A 83 -11.09 9.52 -13.15
C LEU A 83 -11.88 8.21 -13.25
N TYR A 84 -11.23 7.14 -13.73
CA TYR A 84 -11.85 5.82 -13.73
C TYR A 84 -11.91 5.24 -12.32
N GLU A 85 -12.95 4.45 -12.06
CA GLU A 85 -13.13 3.77 -10.78
C GLU A 85 -11.92 2.90 -10.43
N ARG A 86 -11.42 3.07 -9.22
CA ARG A 86 -10.26 2.34 -8.69
C ARG A 86 -10.61 0.91 -8.36
N LYS A 87 -9.73 -0.04 -8.73
CA LYS A 87 -9.81 -1.44 -8.27
C LYS A 87 -9.60 -1.53 -6.76
N ASN A 88 -8.60 -0.82 -6.26
CA ASN A 88 -8.23 -0.67 -4.86
C ASN A 88 -7.38 0.58 -4.67
N LYS A 89 -7.13 0.92 -3.40
CA LYS A 89 -6.32 2.08 -3.01
C LYS A 89 -5.52 1.78 -1.75
N ILE A 90 -4.41 2.48 -1.57
CA ILE A 90 -3.69 2.59 -0.31
C ILE A 90 -3.85 4.01 0.20
N SER A 91 -4.27 4.14 1.45
CA SER A 91 -4.54 5.43 2.08
C SER A 91 -3.84 5.55 3.42
N ARG A 92 -3.67 6.79 3.86
CA ARG A 92 -3.24 7.10 5.23
C ARG A 92 -4.11 8.22 5.80
N THR A 93 -4.08 8.36 7.12
CA THR A 93 -4.63 9.54 7.78
C THR A 93 -3.72 10.74 7.50
N ASP A 94 -4.29 11.87 7.10
CA ASP A 94 -3.54 13.11 6.93
C ASP A 94 -3.23 13.72 8.31
N PRO A 95 -1.97 13.85 8.72
CA PRO A 95 -1.62 14.36 10.03
C PRO A 95 -1.78 15.88 10.17
N GLY A 96 -2.05 16.60 9.07
CA GLY A 96 -2.01 18.07 9.05
C GLY A 96 -3.37 18.77 9.19
N ALA A 97 -4.49 18.08 9.06
CA ALA A 97 -5.78 18.73 8.87
C ALA A 97 -6.60 18.96 10.16
N GLY A 98 -6.12 18.59 11.35
CA GLY A 98 -6.93 18.69 12.60
C GLY A 98 -8.23 17.86 12.57
N ILE A 99 -8.67 17.46 11.39
CA ILE A 99 -9.73 16.51 11.09
C ILE A 99 -9.02 15.35 10.37
N GLU A 100 -9.24 14.12 10.82
CA GLU A 100 -8.67 12.95 10.15
C GLU A 100 -9.29 12.82 8.75
N LEU A 101 -8.62 13.36 7.74
CA LEU A 101 -8.99 13.19 6.34
C LEU A 101 -8.22 12.02 5.75
N GLU A 102 -8.89 11.25 4.91
CA GLU A 102 -8.25 10.21 4.12
C GLU A 102 -7.35 10.83 3.06
N GLN A 103 -6.07 10.52 3.11
CA GLN A 103 -5.14 10.81 2.03
C GLN A 103 -4.83 9.54 1.25
N ILE A 104 -5.38 9.44 0.04
CA ILE A 104 -5.06 8.35 -0.88
C ILE A 104 -3.64 8.54 -1.36
N ILE A 105 -2.83 7.47 -1.28
CA ILE A 105 -1.41 7.50 -1.61
C ILE A 105 -1.15 6.90 -2.99
N ALA A 106 -1.81 5.76 -3.28
CA ALA A 106 -1.63 5.00 -4.50
C ALA A 106 -2.91 4.21 -4.81
N ALA A 107 -3.11 3.85 -6.06
CA ALA A 107 -4.27 3.11 -6.51
C ALA A 107 -3.94 2.05 -7.56
N ASN A 108 -4.86 1.11 -7.77
CA ASN A 108 -4.79 0.07 -8.79
C ASN A 108 -3.52 -0.80 -8.68
N ILE A 109 -3.34 -1.36 -7.48
CA ILE A 109 -2.20 -2.20 -7.11
C ILE A 109 -2.63 -3.66 -7.21
N ASP A 110 -1.80 -4.50 -7.80
CA ASP A 110 -2.03 -5.95 -7.84
C ASP A 110 -1.40 -6.63 -6.63
N THR A 111 -0.14 -6.31 -6.29
CA THR A 111 0.58 -6.95 -5.18
C THR A 111 1.27 -5.92 -4.29
N ALA A 112 1.09 -6.03 -2.99
CA ALA A 112 1.81 -5.24 -1.99
C ALA A 112 2.86 -6.10 -1.27
N PHE A 113 4.12 -5.74 -1.41
CA PHE A 113 5.22 -6.37 -0.67
C PHE A 113 5.47 -5.64 0.64
N ILE A 114 5.21 -6.29 1.76
CA ILE A 114 5.65 -5.81 3.07
C ILE A 114 7.10 -6.23 3.27
N CYS A 115 8.01 -5.26 3.32
CA CYS A 115 9.44 -5.51 3.55
C CYS A 115 9.77 -5.31 5.02
N MET A 116 10.27 -6.36 5.66
CA MET A 116 10.76 -6.33 7.05
C MET A 116 12.12 -7.02 7.13
N SER A 117 13.07 -6.37 7.77
CA SER A 117 14.39 -6.97 7.95
C SER A 117 14.40 -7.93 9.15
N LEU A 118 15.03 -9.09 8.98
CA LEU A 118 15.16 -10.12 10.03
C LEU A 118 16.07 -9.74 11.19
N ASN A 119 16.67 -8.57 11.14
CA ASN A 119 17.45 -8.02 12.24
C ASN A 119 16.54 -7.29 13.27
N LYS A 120 17.08 -6.25 13.92
CA LYS A 120 16.37 -5.44 14.95
C LYS A 120 15.06 -4.78 14.48
N ASP A 121 14.73 -4.80 13.18
CA ASP A 121 13.52 -4.19 12.61
C ASP A 121 12.32 -5.16 12.56
N PHE A 122 12.51 -6.44 12.87
CA PHE A 122 11.43 -7.42 12.91
C PHE A 122 10.43 -7.10 14.02
N ASN A 123 9.16 -6.81 13.66
CA ASN A 123 8.13 -6.38 14.61
C ASN A 123 6.74 -6.84 14.15
N LEU A 124 6.16 -7.80 14.85
CA LEU A 124 4.85 -8.39 14.55
C LEU A 124 3.70 -7.36 14.65
N ASN A 125 3.79 -6.38 15.54
CA ASN A 125 2.77 -5.33 15.65
C ASN A 125 2.76 -4.41 14.43
N ARG A 126 3.95 -4.14 13.85
CA ARG A 126 4.06 -3.41 12.60
C ARG A 126 3.53 -4.23 11.42
N LEU A 127 3.83 -5.53 11.39
CA LEU A 127 3.27 -6.45 10.40
C LEU A 127 1.74 -6.44 10.44
N ALA A 128 1.13 -6.56 11.62
CA ALA A 128 -0.32 -6.53 11.78
C ALA A 128 -0.94 -5.24 11.21
N ARG A 129 -0.31 -4.08 11.45
CA ARG A 129 -0.77 -2.79 10.88
C ARG A 129 -0.71 -2.79 9.35
N TYR A 130 0.36 -3.31 8.76
CA TYR A 130 0.48 -3.38 7.31
C TYR A 130 -0.54 -4.35 6.70
N VAL A 131 -0.69 -5.55 7.26
CA VAL A 131 -1.68 -6.54 6.81
C VAL A 131 -3.09 -5.95 6.89
N PHE A 132 -3.41 -5.25 7.98
CA PHE A 132 -4.70 -4.57 8.14
C PHE A 132 -4.93 -3.47 7.09
N ALA A 133 -3.93 -2.66 6.80
CA ALA A 133 -4.05 -1.57 5.82
C ALA A 133 -4.14 -2.06 4.36
N LEU A 134 -3.73 -3.29 4.09
CA LEU A 134 -3.59 -3.86 2.74
C LEU A 134 -4.57 -4.99 2.43
N GLN A 135 -5.55 -5.25 3.26
CA GLN A 135 -6.43 -6.42 3.17
C GLN A 135 -7.15 -6.60 1.82
N ASN A 136 -7.39 -5.51 1.06
CA ASN A 136 -8.01 -5.56 -0.26
C ASN A 136 -6.97 -5.69 -1.40
N ILE A 137 -5.71 -6.00 -1.06
CA ILE A 137 -4.59 -6.13 -2.01
C ILE A 137 -3.89 -7.46 -1.70
N GLU A 138 -3.55 -8.21 -2.75
CA GLU A 138 -2.70 -9.39 -2.58
C GLU A 138 -1.40 -8.99 -1.88
N THR A 139 -1.17 -9.55 -0.68
CA THR A 139 -0.07 -9.13 0.18
C THR A 139 0.95 -10.24 0.35
N VAL A 140 2.21 -9.89 0.19
CA VAL A 140 3.37 -10.79 0.33
C VAL A 140 4.35 -10.20 1.31
N LEU A 141 4.81 -10.98 2.28
CA LEU A 141 5.84 -10.55 3.23
C LEU A 141 7.23 -10.96 2.74
N LEU A 142 8.10 -9.98 2.62
CA LEU A 142 9.52 -10.17 2.34
C LEU A 142 10.33 -9.95 3.61
N LEU A 143 10.91 -11.03 4.13
CA LEU A 143 11.89 -10.99 5.22
C LEU A 143 13.25 -10.73 4.61
N THR A 144 13.63 -9.45 4.59
CA THR A 144 14.84 -8.98 3.90
C THR A 144 16.09 -9.18 4.77
N LYS A 145 17.27 -9.08 4.13
CA LYS A 145 18.58 -9.31 4.78
C LYS A 145 18.64 -10.68 5.44
N ALA A 146 18.08 -11.68 4.77
CA ALA A 146 18.00 -13.03 5.28
C ALA A 146 19.38 -13.65 5.49
N ASP A 147 20.39 -13.22 4.71
CA ASP A 147 21.80 -13.55 4.85
C ASP A 147 22.39 -13.24 6.23
N LEU A 148 21.84 -12.24 6.92
CA LEU A 148 22.31 -11.80 8.25
C LEU A 148 21.58 -12.52 9.41
N SER A 149 20.72 -13.51 9.16
CA SER A 149 19.92 -14.16 10.19
C SER A 149 20.03 -15.67 10.14
N GLU A 150 20.40 -16.28 11.26
CA GLU A 150 20.39 -17.73 11.45
C GLU A 150 18.97 -18.27 11.72
N ASN A 151 18.05 -17.42 12.17
CA ASN A 151 16.71 -17.81 12.63
C ASN A 151 15.61 -17.57 11.58
N ARG A 152 15.95 -17.54 10.27
CA ARG A 152 15.01 -17.22 9.19
C ARG A 152 13.80 -18.18 9.13
N GLU A 153 14.02 -19.47 9.30
CA GLU A 153 12.93 -20.47 9.27
C GLU A 153 12.03 -20.41 10.50
N GLN A 154 12.59 -20.11 11.67
CA GLN A 154 11.79 -19.91 12.89
C GLN A 154 10.88 -18.68 12.76
N ALA A 155 11.40 -17.55 12.24
CA ALA A 155 10.62 -16.35 11.99
C ALA A 155 9.50 -16.62 10.97
N LYS A 156 9.80 -17.32 9.88
CA LYS A 156 8.82 -17.71 8.87
C LYS A 156 7.73 -18.61 9.46
N SER A 157 8.10 -19.62 10.26
CA SER A 157 7.17 -20.53 10.93
C SER A 157 6.25 -19.78 11.89
N LEU A 158 6.79 -18.87 12.71
CA LEU A 158 6.02 -18.03 13.62
C LEU A 158 4.99 -17.18 12.86
N ILE A 159 5.40 -16.53 11.75
CA ILE A 159 4.51 -15.71 10.94
C ILE A 159 3.42 -16.57 10.31
N LYS A 160 3.75 -17.72 9.74
CA LYS A 160 2.78 -18.64 9.14
C LYS A 160 1.76 -19.18 10.15
N LYS A 161 2.16 -19.36 11.41
CA LYS A 161 1.23 -19.72 12.49
C LYS A 161 0.21 -18.62 12.78
N ILE A 162 0.63 -17.34 12.71
CA ILE A 162 -0.23 -16.18 13.00
C ILE A 162 -1.03 -15.75 11.76
N TYR A 163 -0.44 -15.87 10.58
CA TYR A 163 -1.00 -15.48 9.27
C TYR A 163 -0.89 -16.65 8.27
N PRO A 164 -1.74 -17.68 8.36
CA PRO A 164 -1.63 -18.91 7.54
C PRO A 164 -1.68 -18.61 6.03
N HIS A 165 -2.46 -17.63 5.62
CA HIS A 165 -2.67 -17.26 4.22
C HIS A 165 -1.63 -16.28 3.67
N LEU A 166 -0.80 -15.67 4.53
CA LEU A 166 0.21 -14.70 4.09
C LEU A 166 1.39 -15.44 3.42
N GLU A 167 1.68 -15.11 2.18
CA GLU A 167 2.89 -15.58 1.50
C GLU A 167 4.13 -14.94 2.14
N VAL A 168 5.15 -15.75 2.48
CA VAL A 168 6.35 -15.28 3.20
C VAL A 168 7.60 -15.79 2.50
N TYR A 169 8.48 -14.86 2.10
CA TYR A 169 9.78 -15.17 1.50
C TYR A 169 10.91 -14.57 2.32
N CYS A 170 11.94 -15.37 2.60
CA CYS A 170 13.22 -14.88 3.09
C CYS A 170 14.07 -14.49 1.88
N VAL A 171 14.50 -13.25 1.79
CA VAL A 171 15.19 -12.72 0.61
C VAL A 171 16.46 -11.95 0.98
N SER A 172 17.49 -12.09 0.15
CA SER A 172 18.72 -11.30 0.21
C SER A 172 19.19 -10.95 -1.20
N ILE A 173 19.68 -9.73 -1.39
CA ILE A 173 20.34 -9.32 -2.64
C ILE A 173 21.68 -10.04 -2.86
N TYR A 174 22.26 -10.59 -1.80
CA TYR A 174 23.47 -11.42 -1.83
C TYR A 174 23.20 -12.91 -2.11
N GLU A 175 21.92 -13.32 -2.09
CA GLU A 175 21.43 -14.64 -2.43
C GLU A 175 20.44 -14.55 -3.61
N PRO A 176 20.89 -14.38 -4.88
CA PRO A 176 20.02 -14.11 -6.03
C PRO A 176 18.92 -15.15 -6.23
N ASP A 177 19.18 -16.40 -5.88
CA ASP A 177 18.19 -17.48 -5.98
C ASP A 177 16.97 -17.24 -5.08
N SER A 178 17.14 -16.54 -3.96
CA SER A 178 16.05 -16.17 -3.05
C SER A 178 15.02 -15.25 -3.70
N LEU A 179 15.40 -14.52 -4.74
CA LEU A 179 14.57 -13.55 -5.45
C LEU A 179 13.79 -14.18 -6.62
N LYS A 180 14.19 -15.34 -7.13
CA LYS A 180 13.56 -16.00 -8.30
C LYS A 180 12.07 -16.24 -8.11
N ASN A 181 11.64 -16.57 -6.90
CA ASN A 181 10.23 -16.81 -6.57
C ASN A 181 9.37 -15.54 -6.66
N LEU A 182 9.98 -14.35 -6.68
CA LEU A 182 9.26 -13.08 -6.80
C LEU A 182 8.87 -12.75 -8.24
N ASN A 183 9.51 -13.38 -9.24
CA ASN A 183 9.27 -13.12 -10.67
C ASN A 183 7.80 -13.32 -11.07
N LYS A 184 7.07 -14.20 -10.38
CA LYS A 184 5.63 -14.43 -10.65
C LYS A 184 4.76 -13.18 -10.42
N TYR A 185 5.23 -12.23 -9.58
CA TYR A 185 4.50 -10.99 -9.26
C TYR A 185 4.86 -9.82 -10.18
N PHE A 186 5.99 -9.92 -10.89
CA PHE A 186 6.50 -8.86 -11.78
C PHE A 186 6.16 -9.10 -13.25
N LYS A 187 5.07 -9.80 -13.53
CA LYS A 187 4.61 -10.06 -14.90
C LYS A 187 4.07 -8.80 -15.56
N THR A 188 4.16 -8.75 -16.89
CA THR A 188 3.58 -7.68 -17.71
C THR A 188 2.17 -7.30 -17.26
N GLY A 189 1.92 -6.02 -17.14
CA GLY A 189 0.63 -5.48 -16.72
C GLY A 189 0.33 -5.54 -15.24
N LYS A 190 1.20 -6.16 -14.43
CA LYS A 190 1.06 -6.18 -12.97
C LYS A 190 1.73 -4.99 -12.33
N THR A 191 1.09 -4.47 -11.29
CA THR A 191 1.56 -3.34 -10.49
C THR A 191 1.86 -3.79 -9.08
N SER A 192 3.11 -3.64 -8.68
CA SER A 192 3.55 -3.96 -7.33
C SER A 192 3.94 -2.71 -6.55
N VAL A 193 3.81 -2.74 -5.23
CA VAL A 193 4.29 -1.70 -4.32
C VAL A 193 5.13 -2.32 -3.21
N LEU A 194 6.21 -1.65 -2.78
CA LEU A 194 7.03 -2.09 -1.66
C LEU A 194 6.80 -1.15 -0.45
N ILE A 195 6.41 -1.74 0.67
CA ILE A 195 6.08 -1.06 1.92
C ILE A 195 7.03 -1.53 3.00
N GLY A 196 7.49 -0.64 3.86
CA GLY A 196 8.39 -0.98 4.97
C GLY A 196 9.26 0.17 5.40
N SER A 197 9.99 -0.02 6.49
CA SER A 197 10.85 0.99 7.11
C SER A 197 11.96 1.49 6.17
N SER A 198 12.53 2.65 6.50
CA SER A 198 13.74 3.12 5.81
C SER A 198 14.91 2.17 6.10
N GLY A 199 15.74 1.90 5.10
CA GLY A 199 16.91 1.03 5.27
C GLY A 199 16.60 -0.48 5.31
N VAL A 200 15.33 -0.88 5.11
CA VAL A 200 14.94 -2.30 5.05
C VAL A 200 15.38 -3.02 3.77
N GLY A 201 15.88 -2.29 2.78
CA GLY A 201 16.40 -2.84 1.52
C GLY A 201 15.45 -2.76 0.32
N LYS A 202 14.37 -1.95 0.37
CA LYS A 202 13.40 -1.81 -0.73
C LYS A 202 14.05 -1.43 -2.06
N SER A 203 14.82 -0.35 -2.08
CA SER A 203 15.49 0.12 -3.32
C SER A 203 16.46 -0.92 -3.89
N SER A 204 17.19 -1.60 -3.02
CA SER A 204 18.11 -2.68 -3.44
C SER A 204 17.35 -3.87 -4.04
N LEU A 205 16.19 -4.23 -3.47
CA LEU A 205 15.32 -5.28 -4.01
C LEU A 205 14.74 -4.88 -5.38
N ILE A 206 14.32 -3.62 -5.55
CA ILE A 206 13.80 -3.12 -6.83
C ILE A 206 14.90 -3.18 -7.89
N ASN A 207 16.12 -2.70 -7.58
CA ASN A 207 17.25 -2.74 -8.50
C ASN A 207 17.60 -4.18 -8.89
N SER A 208 17.61 -5.09 -7.94
CA SER A 208 17.87 -6.51 -8.19
C SER A 208 16.77 -7.16 -9.06
N ALA A 209 15.51 -6.84 -8.81
CA ALA A 209 14.38 -7.34 -9.61
C ALA A 209 14.40 -6.79 -11.05
N ALA A 210 14.88 -5.56 -11.24
CA ALA A 210 15.01 -4.93 -12.54
C ALA A 210 16.29 -5.35 -13.31
N GLY A 211 17.22 -6.00 -12.65
CA GLY A 211 18.51 -6.34 -13.23
C GLY A 211 19.40 -5.12 -13.54
N GLN A 212 19.05 -3.94 -13.04
CA GLN A 212 19.78 -2.68 -13.26
C GLN A 212 19.54 -1.70 -12.12
N GLU A 213 20.44 -0.72 -11.96
CA GLU A 213 20.26 0.33 -10.95
C GLU A 213 19.26 1.39 -11.42
N ILE A 214 17.97 1.21 -11.04
CA ILE A 214 16.89 2.17 -11.32
C ILE A 214 16.75 3.19 -10.20
N LEU A 215 16.91 2.76 -8.95
CA LEU A 215 16.80 3.59 -7.76
C LEU A 215 18.16 3.77 -7.09
N ARG A 216 18.48 5.01 -6.70
CA ARG A 216 19.67 5.28 -5.90
C ARG A 216 19.52 4.63 -4.51
N THR A 217 20.47 3.77 -4.15
CA THR A 217 20.50 3.17 -2.82
C THR A 217 21.17 4.13 -1.84
N ASN A 218 20.56 4.33 -0.68
CA ASN A 218 20.97 5.33 0.33
C ASN A 218 22.30 5.03 1.08
N GLU A 219 23.15 4.15 0.61
CA GLU A 219 24.46 3.92 1.25
C GLU A 219 25.46 5.08 1.04
N ILE A 220 25.21 5.99 0.10
CA ILE A 220 26.17 7.05 -0.28
C ILE A 220 25.85 8.42 0.37
N ASN A 221 24.68 8.62 0.97
CA ASN A 221 24.24 9.95 1.44
C ASN A 221 24.20 10.12 2.97
N LYS A 222 25.28 9.78 3.69
CA LYS A 222 25.46 10.24 5.09
C LYS A 222 25.98 11.70 5.21
N LYS A 223 26.23 12.40 4.12
CA LYS A 223 26.93 13.71 4.16
C LYS A 223 26.26 14.89 3.46
N ILE A 224 25.09 14.77 2.86
CA ILE A 224 24.47 15.93 2.20
C ILE A 224 23.02 16.08 2.68
N ASP A 225 22.75 17.26 3.25
CA ASP A 225 21.49 17.93 3.54
C ASP A 225 20.67 17.56 4.80
N LYS A 226 21.11 18.17 5.90
CA LYS A 226 20.17 18.85 6.80
C LYS A 226 19.70 20.13 6.09
N GLY A 227 18.56 20.11 5.41
CA GLY A 227 18.05 21.39 4.92
C GLY A 227 17.16 21.43 3.69
N THR A 228 16.76 20.30 3.09
CA THR A 228 15.78 20.34 2.00
C THR A 228 14.70 19.32 2.23
N HIS A 229 13.44 19.73 2.12
CA HIS A 229 12.22 18.94 2.27
C HIS A 229 12.34 17.61 1.52
N ALA A 230 12.21 16.51 2.26
CA ALA A 230 12.21 15.16 1.70
C ALA A 230 11.24 15.10 0.52
N THR A 231 11.76 14.86 -0.65
CA THR A 231 11.05 14.80 -1.93
C THR A 231 9.88 13.81 -1.80
N THR A 232 8.67 14.34 -1.80
CA THR A 232 7.41 13.58 -1.69
C THR A 232 6.94 13.04 -3.05
N ASN A 233 7.83 12.94 -4.01
CA ASN A 233 7.52 12.49 -5.35
C ASN A 233 7.20 11.01 -5.35
N ARG A 234 6.01 10.67 -5.82
CA ARG A 234 5.54 9.29 -6.01
C ARG A 234 5.61 8.98 -7.48
N GLN A 235 6.13 7.80 -7.82
CA GLN A 235 6.27 7.41 -9.22
C GLN A 235 6.06 5.92 -9.44
N ILE A 236 5.67 5.58 -10.67
CA ILE A 236 5.66 4.21 -11.16
C ILE A 236 6.89 4.03 -12.05
N ILE A 237 7.59 2.93 -11.81
CA ILE A 237 8.83 2.56 -12.50
C ILE A 237 8.58 1.26 -13.25
N SER A 238 8.90 1.22 -14.54
CA SER A 238 8.88 -0.02 -15.33
C SER A 238 10.09 -0.88 -14.98
N LEU A 239 9.88 -2.19 -14.81
CA LEU A 239 10.95 -3.15 -14.54
C LEU A 239 11.64 -3.67 -15.82
N GLY A 240 11.28 -3.13 -16.98
CA GLY A 240 11.85 -3.53 -18.27
C GLY A 240 10.81 -4.10 -19.22
N GLU A 241 11.29 -4.59 -20.37
CA GLU A 241 10.43 -5.22 -21.38
C GLU A 241 9.82 -6.52 -20.84
N ASN A 242 8.53 -6.74 -21.12
CA ASN A 242 7.77 -7.93 -20.69
C ASN A 242 7.69 -8.10 -19.15
N SER A 243 7.96 -7.06 -18.40
CA SER A 243 7.85 -7.02 -16.95
C SER A 243 6.74 -6.08 -16.51
N GLY A 244 6.29 -6.20 -15.26
CA GLY A 244 5.35 -5.29 -14.65
C GLY A 244 5.99 -3.97 -14.23
N VAL A 245 5.28 -3.26 -13.38
CA VAL A 245 5.71 -1.98 -12.85
C VAL A 245 5.74 -1.99 -11.33
N ILE A 246 6.64 -1.18 -10.75
CA ILE A 246 6.73 -0.97 -9.31
C ILE A 246 6.38 0.49 -8.99
N MET A 247 5.57 0.67 -7.95
CA MET A 247 5.33 1.99 -7.37
C MET A 247 6.39 2.28 -6.31
N ASP A 248 7.17 3.33 -6.53
CA ASP A 248 8.00 3.92 -5.49
C ASP A 248 7.18 4.99 -4.75
N THR A 249 6.93 4.74 -3.49
CA THR A 249 6.15 5.62 -2.62
C THR A 249 6.99 6.06 -1.43
N PRO A 250 7.82 7.10 -1.59
CA PRO A 250 8.58 7.66 -0.48
C PRO A 250 7.65 8.11 0.65
N GLY A 251 8.02 7.81 1.89
CA GLY A 251 7.25 8.25 3.05
C GLY A 251 6.18 7.28 3.56
N MET A 252 6.01 6.10 2.99
CA MET A 252 5.15 5.04 3.56
C MET A 252 5.77 4.36 4.80
N LYS A 253 6.55 5.11 5.58
CA LYS A 253 7.16 4.63 6.84
C LYS A 253 6.11 4.29 7.90
N VAL A 254 4.96 4.96 7.84
CA VAL A 254 3.83 4.72 8.73
C VAL A 254 2.58 4.80 7.88
N LEU A 255 2.01 3.66 7.53
CA LEU A 255 0.61 3.61 7.13
C LEU A 255 -0.21 3.91 8.38
N GLY A 256 -0.67 5.15 8.52
CA GLY A 256 -1.81 5.45 9.37
C GLY A 256 -2.98 4.66 8.79
N ILE A 257 -3.60 3.84 9.62
CA ILE A 257 -4.68 2.97 9.17
C ILE A 257 -5.86 3.84 8.78
N TRP A 258 -6.21 3.86 7.50
CA TRP A 258 -7.40 4.56 7.02
C TRP A 258 -8.53 3.62 6.61
N ASP A 259 -8.27 2.36 6.31
CA ASP A 259 -9.33 1.52 5.77
C ASP A 259 -10.14 0.76 6.84
N SER A 260 -11.46 0.73 6.67
CA SER A 260 -12.43 -0.03 7.49
C SER A 260 -12.40 -1.51 7.11
N GLY A 261 -11.22 -2.09 7.20
CA GLY A 261 -11.05 -3.45 6.84
C GLY A 261 -11.59 -4.48 7.82
N SER A 262 -11.86 -5.68 7.35
CA SER A 262 -12.26 -6.76 8.24
C SER A 262 -11.09 -7.12 9.17
N GLU A 263 -11.38 -7.21 10.46
CA GLU A 263 -10.46 -7.67 11.50
C GLU A 263 -9.89 -9.07 11.17
N GLU A 264 -10.63 -9.82 10.34
CA GLU A 264 -10.43 -11.23 10.03
C GLU A 264 -9.05 -11.55 9.46
N HIS A 265 -8.55 -10.74 8.54
CA HIS A 265 -7.25 -11.02 7.90
C HIS A 265 -6.04 -10.70 8.78
N SER A 266 -6.16 -9.72 9.66
CA SER A 266 -5.03 -9.23 10.45
C SER A 266 -4.90 -9.90 11.82
N PHE A 267 -6.02 -10.41 12.35
CA PHE A 267 -6.13 -10.97 13.69
C PHE A 267 -6.89 -12.29 13.71
N PHE A 268 -6.59 -13.15 12.74
CA PHE A 268 -7.23 -14.46 12.59
C PHE A 268 -7.22 -15.27 13.90
N ASP A 269 -6.10 -15.29 14.60
CA ASP A 269 -5.93 -15.91 15.92
C ASP A 269 -6.90 -15.37 16.98
N ILE A 270 -7.14 -14.06 16.98
CA ILE A 270 -8.10 -13.41 17.90
C ILE A 270 -9.54 -13.64 17.44
N ILE A 271 -9.80 -13.65 16.14
CA ILE A 271 -11.14 -13.90 15.59
C ILE A 271 -11.61 -15.33 15.89
N GLU A 272 -10.72 -16.32 15.80
CA GLU A 272 -11.05 -17.68 16.24
C GLU A 272 -11.40 -17.76 17.73
N LEU A 273 -10.72 -17.01 18.59
CA LEU A 273 -11.05 -16.90 20.01
C LEU A 273 -12.37 -16.14 20.22
N LYS A 274 -12.60 -15.07 19.48
CA LYS A 274 -13.85 -14.27 19.52
C LYS A 274 -15.08 -15.14 19.25
N ALA A 275 -15.00 -16.08 18.31
CA ALA A 275 -16.08 -17.02 18.01
C ALA A 275 -16.43 -17.93 19.20
N LYS A 276 -15.53 -18.10 20.16
CA LYS A 276 -15.70 -18.93 21.37
C LYS A 276 -16.16 -18.13 22.59
N CYS A 277 -16.32 -16.80 22.49
CA CYS A 277 -16.81 -15.99 23.59
C CYS A 277 -18.25 -16.33 23.93
N ARG A 278 -18.60 -16.24 25.22
CA ARG A 278 -19.96 -16.47 25.72
C ARG A 278 -21.01 -15.54 25.11
N PHE A 279 -20.65 -14.28 24.86
CA PHE A 279 -21.53 -13.26 24.31
C PHE A 279 -21.18 -12.93 22.87
N ARG A 280 -22.15 -12.80 21.99
CA ARG A 280 -22.00 -12.47 20.57
C ARG A 280 -21.44 -11.06 20.35
N ASP A 281 -21.76 -10.13 21.23
CA ASP A 281 -21.37 -8.72 21.23
C ASP A 281 -20.24 -8.43 22.23
N CYS A 282 -19.47 -9.45 22.63
CA CYS A 282 -18.37 -9.34 23.56
C CYS A 282 -17.38 -8.25 23.13
N THR A 283 -17.11 -7.31 24.02
CA THR A 283 -16.17 -6.21 23.74
C THR A 283 -14.73 -6.60 24.07
N HIS A 284 -14.50 -7.77 24.67
CA HIS A 284 -13.21 -8.32 25.08
C HIS A 284 -12.46 -7.43 26.09
N THR A 285 -13.19 -6.67 26.93
CA THR A 285 -12.59 -5.76 27.94
C THR A 285 -12.67 -6.28 29.35
N CYS A 286 -13.83 -6.82 29.77
CA CYS A 286 -14.08 -7.25 31.16
C CYS A 286 -15.14 -8.34 31.29
N GLU A 287 -15.67 -8.88 30.20
CA GLU A 287 -16.78 -9.82 30.21
C GLU A 287 -16.35 -11.18 30.73
N LYS A 288 -17.14 -11.76 31.66
CA LYS A 288 -16.93 -13.12 32.15
C LYS A 288 -17.24 -14.14 31.05
N GLY A 289 -16.33 -15.10 30.81
CA GLY A 289 -16.42 -16.06 29.72
C GLY A 289 -16.00 -15.47 28.38
N CYS A 290 -15.12 -14.48 28.40
CA CYS A 290 -14.46 -13.95 27.21
C CYS A 290 -13.24 -14.82 26.87
N ALA A 291 -13.35 -15.65 25.83
CA ALA A 291 -12.27 -16.54 25.41
C ALA A 291 -10.99 -15.79 24.98
N VAL A 292 -11.10 -14.54 24.53
CA VAL A 292 -9.94 -13.72 24.20
C VAL A 292 -9.18 -13.31 25.47
N LEU A 293 -9.88 -12.87 26.53
CA LEU A 293 -9.23 -12.51 27.81
C LEU A 293 -8.64 -13.74 28.50
N GLU A 294 -9.37 -14.85 28.50
CA GLU A 294 -8.89 -16.13 29.04
C GLU A 294 -7.60 -16.59 28.33
N ALA A 295 -7.54 -16.45 27.01
CA ALA A 295 -6.33 -16.77 26.23
C ALA A 295 -5.15 -15.84 26.56
N VAL A 296 -5.41 -14.55 26.84
CA VAL A 296 -4.37 -13.61 27.30
C VAL A 296 -3.86 -13.96 28.70
N GLU A 297 -4.77 -14.31 29.62
CA GLU A 297 -4.41 -14.72 30.98
C GLU A 297 -3.62 -16.02 31.01
N ALA A 298 -4.02 -16.99 30.17
CA ALA A 298 -3.32 -18.25 30.01
C ALA A 298 -1.98 -18.15 29.23
N GLY A 299 -1.62 -16.97 28.70
CA GLY A 299 -0.42 -16.77 27.90
C GLY A 299 -0.47 -17.40 26.49
N ILE A 300 -1.65 -17.86 26.05
CA ILE A 300 -1.87 -18.41 24.70
C ILE A 300 -1.88 -17.28 23.68
N LEU A 301 -2.50 -16.16 24.03
CA LEU A 301 -2.48 -14.93 23.23
C LEU A 301 -1.53 -13.91 23.85
N ASP A 302 -0.57 -13.42 23.04
CA ASP A 302 0.36 -12.39 23.49
C ASP A 302 -0.37 -11.10 23.90
N ARG A 303 -0.03 -10.58 25.08
CA ARG A 303 -0.67 -9.38 25.65
C ARG A 303 -0.45 -8.12 24.80
N ALA A 304 0.71 -7.99 24.13
CA ALA A 304 0.97 -6.85 23.26
C ALA A 304 0.15 -6.93 21.98
N ARG A 305 -0.06 -8.13 21.45
CA ARG A 305 -0.91 -8.39 20.30
C ARG A 305 -2.40 -8.11 20.60
N TYR A 306 -2.89 -8.52 21.77
CA TYR A 306 -4.23 -8.16 22.23
C TYR A 306 -4.42 -6.66 22.38
N ARG A 307 -3.45 -5.94 22.98
CA ARG A 307 -3.51 -4.47 23.10
C ARG A 307 -3.57 -3.79 21.73
N LEU A 308 -2.78 -4.27 20.77
CA LEU A 308 -2.80 -3.74 19.41
C LEU A 308 -4.16 -3.95 18.76
N TYR A 309 -4.75 -5.15 18.86
CA TYR A 309 -6.10 -5.45 18.38
C TYR A 309 -7.13 -4.46 18.96
N MET A 310 -7.15 -4.30 20.28
CA MET A 310 -8.07 -3.39 20.95
C MET A 310 -7.88 -1.93 20.54
N GLN A 311 -6.64 -1.50 20.35
CA GLN A 311 -6.33 -0.15 19.87
C GLN A 311 -6.88 0.07 18.46
N LEU A 312 -6.61 -0.84 17.53
CA LEU A 312 -7.05 -0.73 16.14
C LEU A 312 -8.57 -0.73 16.00
N ILE A 313 -9.27 -1.58 16.74
CA ILE A 313 -10.74 -1.57 16.78
C ILE A 313 -11.29 -0.25 17.33
N LYS A 314 -10.67 0.29 18.38
CA LYS A 314 -11.10 1.58 18.94
C LYS A 314 -10.90 2.72 17.92
N GLU A 315 -9.76 2.74 17.22
CA GLU A 315 -9.46 3.68 16.15
C GLU A 315 -10.48 3.56 15.03
N ASP A 316 -10.82 2.35 14.59
CA ASP A 316 -11.78 2.07 13.53
C ASP A 316 -13.22 2.49 13.91
N ARG A 317 -13.70 2.08 15.09
CA ARG A 317 -15.03 2.49 15.59
C ARG A 317 -15.15 4.01 15.74
N GLY A 318 -14.09 4.68 16.18
CA GLY A 318 -14.01 6.14 16.27
C GLY A 318 -14.20 6.80 14.91
N ARG A 319 -13.58 6.24 13.87
CA ARG A 319 -13.64 6.72 12.50
C ARG A 319 -15.04 6.54 11.88
N ILE A 320 -15.61 5.36 12.00
CA ILE A 320 -16.99 5.08 11.49
C ILE A 320 -18.00 6.04 12.10
N ARG A 321 -17.88 6.34 13.41
CA ARG A 321 -18.76 7.30 14.09
C ARG A 321 -18.60 8.72 13.53
N ARG A 322 -17.36 9.13 13.20
CA ARG A 322 -17.07 10.46 12.63
C ARG A 322 -17.57 10.56 11.20
N ALA A 323 -17.34 9.56 10.36
CA ALA A 323 -17.85 9.51 8.98
C ALA A 323 -19.40 9.63 8.94
N LYS A 324 -20.12 8.87 9.79
CA LYS A 324 -21.59 8.97 9.91
C LYS A 324 -22.07 10.35 10.41
N ARG A 325 -21.29 11.05 11.25
CA ARG A 325 -21.62 12.43 11.66
C ARG A 325 -21.46 13.42 10.50
N GLN A 326 -20.42 13.26 9.69
CA GLN A 326 -20.20 14.11 8.52
C GLN A 326 -21.27 13.91 7.47
N GLU A 327 -21.67 12.66 7.14
CA GLU A 327 -22.80 12.40 6.23
C GLU A 327 -24.10 13.04 6.69
N LYS A 328 -24.38 13.06 8.00
CA LYS A 328 -25.54 13.75 8.55
C LYS A 328 -25.45 15.27 8.42
N PHE A 329 -24.26 15.84 8.54
CA PHE A 329 -24.04 17.29 8.42
C PHE A 329 -24.18 17.78 6.97
N PHE A 330 -23.79 16.95 5.99
CA PHE A 330 -23.94 17.27 4.55
C PHE A 330 -25.34 17.00 4.00
N LYS A 331 -26.20 16.26 4.73
CA LYS A 331 -27.60 15.98 4.37
C LYS A 331 -28.60 16.90 5.06
N ALA A 332 -28.15 17.75 5.96
CA ALA A 332 -28.94 18.78 6.63
C ALA A 332 -28.64 20.18 6.07
#